data_d9b8396bf6f50739ea4084d09ac24542
#
_entry.id   d9b8396bf6f50739ea4084d09ac24542
#
_cell.length_a   1.000
_cell.length_b   1.000
_cell.length_c   1.000
_cell.angle_alpha   90.00
_cell.angle_beta   90.00
_cell.angle_gamma   90.00
#
_symmetry.space_group_name_H-M   'P 1'
#
loop_
_entity.id
_entity.type
_entity.pdbx_description
1 polymer ?
#
loop_
_entity_poly.entity_id
_entity_poly.type
_entity_poly.pdbx_seq_one_letter_code
_entity_poly.pdbx_strand_id
1 'polypeptide(L)'
;HYSFLGLDPRNLEDTYVNYMEQNIAHSLINWKHCEINPSNYVSYSPVCWGLTASDNQQGYSAHSPTNDLGVITPTAALSSIPYTPVQSMDAIRHFYYILGDRLWGEYGFYDAFNATAGWWGTSYLAIDQGPIVCMIENYRTGLLWNLFMSAPEVKSGLDKLGFTY
;
A
#
# COMPACT_ATOMS: atom_id res chain seq x y z
N HIS A 1 3.22 -1.00 -5.11
CA HIS A 1 4.39 -0.42 -4.40
C HIS A 1 5.61 -1.34 -4.41
N TYR A 2 5.44 -2.65 -4.58
CA TYR A 2 6.55 -3.61 -4.48
C TYR A 2 7.72 -3.29 -5.41
N SER A 3 7.45 -2.90 -6.65
CA SER A 3 8.49 -2.49 -7.60
C SER A 3 9.23 -1.22 -7.15
N PHE A 4 8.60 -0.40 -6.33
CA PHE A 4 9.14 0.88 -5.88
C PHE A 4 9.60 0.88 -4.42
N LEU A 5 9.83 -0.28 -3.82
CA LEU A 5 10.46 -0.35 -2.50
C LEU A 5 11.92 0.14 -2.53
N GLY A 6 12.65 -0.22 -3.58
CA GLY A 6 14.01 0.22 -3.83
C GLY A 6 14.14 1.19 -5.00
N LEU A 7 13.42 0.96 -6.09
CA LEU A 7 13.41 1.85 -7.24
C LEU A 7 12.71 3.16 -6.88
N ASP A 8 13.44 4.27 -6.91
CA ASP A 8 12.91 5.59 -6.57
C ASP A 8 12.02 6.11 -7.70
N PRO A 9 10.72 6.33 -7.46
CA PRO A 9 9.83 6.85 -8.50
C PRO A 9 9.93 8.37 -8.68
N ARG A 10 10.63 9.09 -7.79
CA ARG A 10 10.80 10.54 -7.88
C ARG A 10 11.68 10.88 -9.09
N ASN A 11 11.16 11.69 -9.99
CA ASN A 11 11.78 12.03 -11.27
C ASN A 11 11.98 10.83 -12.23
N LEU A 12 11.49 9.64 -11.88
CA LEU A 12 11.56 8.48 -12.74
C LEU A 12 10.48 8.56 -13.81
N GLU A 13 10.88 8.62 -15.06
CA GLU A 13 9.96 8.66 -16.20
C GLU A 13 10.55 7.96 -17.43
N ASP A 14 9.68 7.57 -18.31
CA ASP A 14 9.98 7.06 -19.64
C ASP A 14 9.07 7.72 -20.70
N THR A 15 9.01 7.14 -21.90
CA THR A 15 8.16 7.66 -22.98
C THR A 15 6.66 7.50 -22.70
N TYR A 16 6.26 6.77 -21.68
CA TYR A 16 4.87 6.44 -21.38
C TYR A 16 4.32 7.24 -20.21
N VAL A 17 5.11 7.41 -19.12
CA VAL A 17 4.56 7.92 -17.85
C VAL A 17 5.65 8.45 -16.91
N ASN A 18 5.27 9.42 -16.05
CA ASN A 18 5.98 9.76 -14.84
C ASN A 18 5.53 8.81 -13.72
N TYR A 19 6.46 8.05 -13.14
CA TYR A 19 6.15 6.97 -12.22
C TYR A 19 5.71 7.44 -10.83
N MET A 20 6.14 8.63 -10.40
CA MET A 20 5.62 9.22 -9.15
C MET A 20 4.15 9.59 -9.29
N GLU A 21 3.78 10.27 -10.38
CA GLU A 21 2.40 10.63 -10.68
C GLU A 21 1.51 9.39 -10.84
N GLN A 22 2.03 8.36 -11.51
CA GLN A 22 1.32 7.09 -11.68
C GLN A 22 1.03 6.41 -10.35
N ASN A 23 2.01 6.36 -9.44
CA ASN A 23 1.83 5.76 -8.12
C ASN A 23 0.85 6.56 -7.26
N ILE A 24 0.89 7.89 -7.33
CA ILE A 24 -0.10 8.75 -6.67
C ILE A 24 -1.51 8.46 -7.20
N ALA A 25 -1.69 8.44 -8.52
CA ALA A 25 -2.97 8.15 -9.14
C ALA A 25 -3.51 6.76 -8.76
N HIS A 26 -2.64 5.74 -8.77
CA HIS A 26 -2.99 4.38 -8.39
C HIS A 26 -3.46 4.30 -6.93
N SER A 27 -2.74 4.94 -6.01
CA SER A 27 -3.11 4.99 -4.59
C SER A 27 -4.43 5.74 -4.37
N LEU A 28 -4.64 6.84 -5.09
CA LEU A 28 -5.90 7.61 -5.02
C LEU A 28 -7.10 6.84 -5.59
N ILE A 29 -6.92 6.02 -6.63
CA ILE A 29 -7.99 5.15 -7.17
C ILE A 29 -8.43 4.16 -6.08
N ASN A 30 -7.49 3.54 -5.39
CA ASN A 30 -7.77 2.59 -4.31
C ASN A 30 -8.51 3.27 -3.15
N TRP A 31 -7.99 4.40 -2.68
CA TRP A 31 -8.62 5.21 -1.64
C TRP A 31 -10.03 5.69 -2.04
N LYS A 32 -10.19 6.22 -3.26
CA LYS A 32 -11.46 6.76 -3.75
C LYS A 32 -12.53 5.68 -3.89
N HIS A 33 -12.16 4.47 -4.27
CA HIS A 33 -13.07 3.33 -4.32
C HIS A 33 -13.65 3.03 -2.92
N CYS A 34 -12.79 2.98 -1.90
CA CYS A 34 -13.25 2.74 -0.52
C CYS A 34 -14.03 3.94 0.05
N GLU A 35 -13.69 5.18 -0.32
CA GLU A 35 -14.46 6.37 0.05
C GLU A 35 -15.88 6.33 -0.54
N ILE A 36 -16.03 6.00 -1.82
CA ILE A 36 -17.33 5.87 -2.49
C ILE A 36 -18.10 4.67 -1.96
N ASN A 37 -17.42 3.58 -1.65
CA ASN A 37 -17.99 2.35 -1.12
C ASN A 37 -19.19 1.84 -1.93
N PRO A 38 -19.04 1.49 -3.20
CA PRO A 38 -20.17 1.17 -4.07
C PRO A 38 -20.95 -0.07 -3.65
N SER A 39 -20.32 -0.96 -2.88
CA SER A 39 -20.95 -2.18 -2.36
C SER A 39 -21.49 -2.05 -0.93
N ASN A 40 -21.41 -0.87 -0.33
CA ASN A 40 -21.87 -0.57 1.03
C ASN A 40 -21.26 -1.50 2.10
N TYR A 41 -19.97 -1.83 1.99
CA TYR A 41 -19.27 -2.59 3.00
C TYR A 41 -19.14 -1.81 4.31
N VAL A 42 -19.31 -2.50 5.42
CA VAL A 42 -19.08 -1.92 6.75
C VAL A 42 -17.60 -1.54 6.88
N SER A 43 -17.25 -0.43 7.36
CA SER A 43 -15.91 0.13 7.56
C SER A 43 -15.29 0.85 6.35
N TYR A 44 -15.63 0.54 5.11
CA TYR A 44 -15.09 1.29 3.98
C TYR A 44 -15.42 2.78 4.12
N SER A 45 -14.39 3.61 4.08
CA SER A 45 -14.51 5.06 4.31
C SER A 45 -13.21 5.78 3.88
N PRO A 46 -13.18 7.13 3.89
CA PRO A 46 -11.95 7.87 3.62
C PRO A 46 -10.77 7.55 4.55
N VAL A 47 -11.05 7.01 5.74
CA VAL A 47 -10.04 6.65 6.75
C VAL A 47 -9.84 5.14 6.91
N CYS A 48 -10.65 4.33 6.22
CA CYS A 48 -10.56 2.87 6.25
C CYS A 48 -10.58 2.33 4.82
N TRP A 49 -9.41 2.14 4.25
CA TRP A 49 -9.19 1.76 2.87
C TRP A 49 -7.94 0.91 2.70
N GLY A 50 -7.83 0.24 1.57
CA GLY A 50 -6.67 -0.54 1.22
C GLY A 50 -7.04 -1.88 0.60
N LEU A 51 -6.96 -1.97 -0.73
CA LEU A 51 -7.23 -3.19 -1.49
C LEU A 51 -5.93 -3.67 -2.14
N THR A 52 -5.53 -4.88 -1.82
CA THR A 52 -4.44 -5.62 -2.47
C THR A 52 -4.63 -7.11 -2.24
N ALA A 53 -3.75 -7.94 -2.79
CA ALA A 53 -3.77 -9.37 -2.49
C ALA A 53 -3.46 -9.60 -1.01
N SER A 54 -4.24 -10.42 -0.34
CA SER A 54 -4.15 -10.69 1.09
C SER A 54 -4.95 -11.93 1.49
N ASP A 55 -4.87 -12.30 2.74
CA ASP A 55 -5.79 -13.26 3.32
C ASP A 55 -7.23 -12.74 3.31
N ASN A 56 -8.17 -13.66 3.27
CA ASN A 56 -9.60 -13.43 3.49
C ASN A 56 -10.22 -14.66 4.17
N GLN A 57 -11.52 -14.61 4.43
CA GLN A 57 -12.21 -15.69 5.13
C GLN A 57 -12.27 -17.03 4.37
N GLN A 58 -11.93 -17.06 3.08
CA GLN A 58 -11.88 -18.27 2.25
C GLN A 58 -10.44 -18.71 1.89
N GLY A 59 -9.42 -17.97 2.32
CA GLY A 59 -8.03 -18.24 2.00
C GLY A 59 -7.27 -16.98 1.59
N TYR A 60 -6.63 -16.98 0.41
CA TYR A 60 -5.86 -15.87 -0.12
C TYR A 60 -6.35 -15.50 -1.51
N SER A 61 -6.56 -14.21 -1.78
CA SER A 61 -6.92 -13.72 -3.12
C SER A 61 -6.55 -12.26 -3.34
N ALA A 62 -6.55 -11.85 -4.61
CA ALA A 62 -6.41 -10.45 -4.96
C ALA A 62 -7.69 -9.67 -4.66
N HIS A 63 -7.53 -8.44 -4.15
CA HIS A 63 -8.62 -7.49 -3.96
C HIS A 63 -8.31 -6.20 -4.72
N SER A 64 -9.30 -5.68 -5.43
CA SER A 64 -9.19 -4.46 -6.24
C SER A 64 -10.58 -3.85 -6.45
N PRO A 65 -10.70 -2.62 -6.98
CA PRO A 65 -12.01 -2.06 -7.34
C PRO A 65 -12.86 -2.93 -8.28
N THR A 66 -12.22 -3.78 -9.09
CA THR A 66 -12.89 -4.71 -10.02
C THR A 66 -13.04 -6.13 -9.46
N ASN A 67 -12.47 -6.41 -8.30
CA ASN A 67 -12.58 -7.69 -7.57
C ASN A 67 -12.69 -7.39 -6.08
N ASP A 68 -13.75 -6.72 -5.69
CA ASP A 68 -13.95 -6.23 -4.33
C ASP A 68 -14.79 -7.22 -3.51
N LEU A 69 -14.17 -7.81 -2.51
CA LEU A 69 -14.77 -8.80 -1.61
C LEU A 69 -15.05 -8.25 -0.19
N GLY A 70 -14.94 -6.94 0.00
CA GLY A 70 -15.15 -6.28 1.30
C GLY A 70 -13.99 -6.45 2.27
N VAL A 71 -12.81 -6.80 1.77
CA VAL A 71 -11.59 -7.02 2.56
C VAL A 71 -10.71 -5.78 2.52
N ILE A 72 -10.30 -5.31 3.69
CA ILE A 72 -9.29 -4.26 3.84
C ILE A 72 -7.97 -4.89 4.27
N THR A 73 -6.91 -4.50 3.59
CA THR A 73 -5.54 -4.92 3.84
C THR A 73 -4.71 -3.70 4.23
N PRO A 74 -4.30 -3.55 5.49
CA PRO A 74 -3.58 -2.36 5.98
C PRO A 74 -2.38 -1.96 5.13
N THR A 75 -1.61 -2.93 4.62
CA THR A 75 -0.40 -2.63 3.81
C THR A 75 -0.71 -1.73 2.62
N ALA A 76 -1.85 -1.88 1.95
CA ALA A 76 -2.17 -1.07 0.77
C ALA A 76 -2.29 0.42 1.11
N ALA A 77 -2.91 0.75 2.24
CA ALA A 77 -3.02 2.13 2.71
C ALA A 77 -1.71 2.65 3.29
N LEU A 78 -1.05 1.86 4.14
CA LEU A 78 0.13 2.28 4.90
C LEU A 78 1.37 2.42 4.00
N SER A 79 1.58 1.48 3.09
CA SER A 79 2.71 1.55 2.14
C SER A 79 2.52 2.61 1.05
N SER A 80 1.31 3.16 0.92
CA SER A 80 1.05 4.31 0.04
C SER A 80 1.50 5.65 0.62
N ILE A 81 2.05 5.70 1.83
CA ILE A 81 2.38 6.96 2.53
C ILE A 81 3.28 7.92 1.73
N PRO A 82 4.25 7.51 0.90
CA PRO A 82 4.99 8.45 0.08
C PRO A 82 4.16 9.11 -1.02
N TYR A 83 3.06 8.50 -1.41
CA TYR A 83 2.21 8.91 -2.53
C TYR A 83 0.98 9.69 -2.06
N THR A 84 0.39 9.26 -0.96
CA THR A 84 -0.85 9.82 -0.39
C THR A 84 -0.71 10.02 1.12
N PRO A 85 0.21 10.89 1.58
CA PRO A 85 0.59 10.99 2.99
C PRO A 85 -0.59 11.34 3.91
N VAL A 86 -1.53 12.18 3.47
CA VAL A 86 -2.69 12.55 4.27
C VAL A 86 -3.61 11.36 4.46
N GLN A 87 -4.04 10.72 3.37
CA GLN A 87 -4.94 9.57 3.39
C GLN A 87 -4.33 8.37 4.12
N SER A 88 -3.04 8.12 3.90
CA SER A 88 -2.31 7.04 4.57
C SER A 88 -2.18 7.27 6.07
N MET A 89 -1.87 8.51 6.48
CA MET A 89 -1.75 8.84 7.90
C MET A 89 -3.11 8.76 8.63
N ASP A 90 -4.19 9.14 7.98
CA ASP A 90 -5.53 9.02 8.55
C ASP A 90 -5.94 7.54 8.65
N ALA A 91 -5.57 6.71 7.69
CA ALA A 91 -5.76 5.25 7.78
C ALA A 91 -4.94 4.63 8.93
N ILE A 92 -3.66 5.01 9.08
CA ILE A 92 -2.81 4.56 10.20
C ILE A 92 -3.48 4.87 11.55
N ARG A 93 -3.95 6.11 11.73
CA ARG A 93 -4.63 6.54 12.97
C ARG A 93 -5.90 5.72 13.22
N HIS A 94 -6.71 5.52 12.18
CA HIS A 94 -7.92 4.73 12.28
C HIS A 94 -7.64 3.28 12.64
N PHE A 95 -6.71 2.63 11.93
CA PHE A 95 -6.34 1.24 12.18
C PHE A 95 -5.73 1.04 13.56
N TYR A 96 -4.91 1.96 14.03
CA TYR A 96 -4.24 1.82 15.32
C TYR A 96 -5.14 2.20 16.50
N TYR A 97 -5.82 3.36 16.46
CA TYR A 97 -6.56 3.87 17.61
C TYR A 97 -8.02 3.38 17.69
N ILE A 98 -8.62 3.04 16.56
CA ILE A 98 -10.03 2.63 16.51
C ILE A 98 -10.18 1.12 16.38
N LEU A 99 -9.34 0.47 15.57
CA LEU A 99 -9.40 -0.96 15.30
C LEU A 99 -8.26 -1.76 15.95
N GLY A 100 -7.36 -1.12 16.69
CA GLY A 100 -6.13 -1.73 17.18
C GLY A 100 -6.35 -2.89 18.15
N ASP A 101 -7.45 -2.92 18.90
CA ASP A 101 -7.82 -4.03 19.78
C ASP A 101 -8.06 -5.36 19.02
N ARG A 102 -8.31 -5.29 17.70
CA ARG A 102 -8.53 -6.44 16.81
C ARG A 102 -7.50 -6.56 15.71
N LEU A 103 -6.86 -5.46 15.32
CA LEU A 103 -6.02 -5.38 14.14
C LEU A 103 -4.53 -5.29 14.45
N TRP A 104 -4.15 -4.94 15.67
CA TRP A 104 -2.75 -4.79 16.10
C TRP A 104 -2.32 -5.95 16.97
N GLY A 105 -1.26 -6.65 16.58
CA GLY A 105 -0.70 -7.78 17.32
C GLY A 105 0.81 -7.64 17.57
N GLU A 106 1.47 -8.74 17.84
CA GLU A 106 2.88 -8.78 18.25
C GLU A 106 3.84 -8.15 17.23
N TYR A 107 3.57 -8.34 15.93
CA TYR A 107 4.43 -7.86 14.85
C TYR A 107 3.82 -6.70 14.05
N GLY A 108 2.87 -5.98 14.62
CA GLY A 108 2.19 -4.88 13.96
C GLY A 108 0.78 -5.22 13.52
N PHE A 109 0.31 -4.64 12.42
CA PHE A 109 -1.03 -4.91 11.91
C PHE A 109 -1.13 -6.34 11.36
N TYR A 110 -2.22 -7.03 11.71
CA TYR A 110 -2.59 -8.27 11.02
C TYR A 110 -2.84 -8.00 9.53
N ASP A 111 -2.74 -9.07 8.73
CA ASP A 111 -2.72 -9.00 7.27
C ASP A 111 -3.96 -8.32 6.69
N ALA A 112 -5.14 -8.76 7.08
CA ALA A 112 -6.39 -8.25 6.53
C ALA A 112 -7.59 -8.44 7.45
N PHE A 113 -8.69 -7.76 7.15
CA PHE A 113 -9.98 -7.95 7.82
C PHE A 113 -11.15 -7.66 6.89
N ASN A 114 -12.33 -8.21 7.23
CA ASN A 114 -13.61 -7.92 6.58
C ASN A 114 -14.66 -7.66 7.67
N ALA A 115 -14.92 -6.41 7.97
CA ALA A 115 -15.87 -6.03 9.03
C ALA A 115 -17.32 -6.39 8.68
N THR A 116 -17.68 -6.41 7.38
CA THR A 116 -18.99 -6.83 6.91
C THR A 116 -19.25 -8.30 7.21
N ALA A 117 -18.24 -9.15 7.04
CA ALA A 117 -18.32 -10.58 7.35
C ALA A 117 -17.99 -10.89 8.83
N GLY A 118 -17.62 -9.88 9.64
CA GLY A 118 -17.17 -10.09 11.01
C GLY A 118 -15.84 -10.85 11.12
N TRP A 119 -15.06 -10.89 10.03
CA TRP A 119 -13.80 -11.65 9.96
C TRP A 119 -12.59 -10.73 10.21
N TRP A 120 -11.66 -11.23 11.03
CA TRP A 120 -10.40 -10.57 11.36
C TRP A 120 -9.27 -11.58 11.23
N GLY A 121 -8.30 -11.28 10.38
CA GLY A 121 -7.10 -12.08 10.22
C GLY A 121 -6.23 -12.07 11.48
N THR A 122 -5.43 -13.12 11.63
CA THR A 122 -4.44 -13.25 12.72
C THR A 122 -3.05 -13.59 12.19
N SER A 123 -2.90 -13.57 10.88
CA SER A 123 -1.65 -13.85 10.17
C SER A 123 -0.85 -12.57 9.92
N TYR A 124 0.44 -12.77 9.64
CA TYR A 124 1.35 -11.75 9.16
C TYR A 124 2.02 -12.28 7.90
N LEU A 125 1.81 -11.63 6.79
CA LEU A 125 2.47 -11.98 5.54
C LEU A 125 3.68 -11.07 5.34
N ALA A 126 4.86 -11.64 5.15
CA ALA A 126 6.09 -10.87 5.01
C ALA A 126 6.05 -9.91 3.81
N ILE A 127 5.38 -10.34 2.72
CA ILE A 127 5.18 -9.51 1.53
C ILE A 127 4.32 -8.27 1.80
N ASP A 128 3.47 -8.31 2.81
CA ASP A 128 2.60 -7.17 3.20
C ASP A 128 3.23 -6.34 4.31
N GLN A 129 3.90 -6.97 5.27
CA GLN A 129 4.58 -6.26 6.37
C GLN A 129 5.80 -5.47 5.90
N GLY A 130 6.60 -6.05 4.99
CA GLY A 130 7.80 -5.41 4.44
C GLY A 130 7.53 -4.05 3.81
N PRO A 131 6.56 -3.92 2.89
CA PRO A 131 6.21 -2.63 2.29
C PRO A 131 5.78 -1.55 3.29
N ILE A 132 5.08 -1.91 4.37
CA ILE A 132 4.72 -0.94 5.42
C ILE A 132 5.99 -0.29 5.97
N VAL A 133 6.94 -1.09 6.44
CA VAL A 133 8.18 -0.61 7.05
C VAL A 133 9.04 0.15 6.04
N CYS A 134 9.26 -0.45 4.87
CA CYS A 134 10.12 0.12 3.84
C CYS A 134 9.58 1.46 3.30
N MET A 135 8.28 1.57 3.06
CA MET A 135 7.70 2.78 2.49
C MET A 135 7.54 3.89 3.52
N ILE A 136 7.28 3.56 4.79
CA ILE A 136 7.34 4.55 5.87
C ILE A 136 8.77 5.10 5.99
N GLU A 137 9.80 4.26 5.92
CA GLU A 137 11.18 4.72 5.98
C GLU A 137 11.57 5.54 4.73
N ASN A 138 11.11 5.14 3.54
CA ASN A 138 11.29 5.94 2.32
C ASN A 138 10.61 7.31 2.44
N TYR A 139 9.42 7.39 3.00
CA TYR A 139 8.74 8.66 3.26
C TYR A 139 9.50 9.55 4.25
N ARG A 140 10.10 8.96 5.29
CA ARG A 140 10.84 9.68 6.33
C ARG A 140 12.22 10.15 5.86
N THR A 141 12.97 9.32 5.18
CA THR A 141 14.40 9.55 4.90
C THR A 141 14.84 9.25 3.47
N GLY A 142 14.04 8.53 2.69
CA GLY A 142 14.43 8.02 1.37
C GLY A 142 15.48 6.91 1.43
N LEU A 143 15.68 6.25 2.58
CA LEU A 143 16.79 5.34 2.81
C LEU A 143 16.90 4.23 1.76
N LEU A 144 15.80 3.48 1.55
CA LEU A 144 15.81 2.34 0.63
C LEU A 144 16.00 2.81 -0.82
N TRP A 145 15.35 3.89 -1.20
CA TRP A 145 15.50 4.52 -2.51
C TRP A 145 16.95 4.96 -2.76
N ASN A 146 17.53 5.70 -1.81
CA ASN A 146 18.91 6.17 -1.94
C ASN A 146 19.92 5.00 -2.04
N LEU A 147 19.73 3.95 -1.23
CA LEU A 147 20.61 2.77 -1.27
C LEU A 147 20.46 2.02 -2.59
N PHE A 148 19.27 1.70 -3.03
CA PHE A 148 19.04 0.96 -4.27
C PHE A 148 19.50 1.73 -5.50
N MET A 149 19.15 3.01 -5.60
CA MET A 149 19.56 3.88 -6.70
C MET A 149 21.07 4.22 -6.70
N SER A 150 21.80 3.94 -5.62
CA SER A 150 23.27 4.09 -5.60
C SER A 150 23.99 3.00 -6.37
N ALA A 151 23.35 1.85 -6.62
CA ALA A 151 23.96 0.72 -7.30
C ALA A 151 24.23 1.03 -8.80
N PRO A 152 25.47 0.85 -9.30
CA PRO A 152 25.78 1.14 -10.69
C PRO A 152 24.98 0.29 -11.68
N GLU A 153 24.65 -0.94 -11.30
CA GLU A 153 23.87 -1.87 -12.11
C GLU A 153 22.43 -1.38 -12.33
N VAL A 154 21.83 -0.76 -11.31
CA VAL A 154 20.49 -0.16 -11.40
C VAL A 154 20.52 0.99 -12.41
N LYS A 155 21.47 1.91 -12.26
CA LYS A 155 21.63 3.05 -13.18
C LYS A 155 21.86 2.59 -14.61
N SER A 156 22.81 1.66 -14.80
CA SER A 156 23.08 1.08 -16.11
C SER A 156 21.87 0.39 -16.74
N GLY A 157 21.01 -0.23 -15.91
CA GLY A 157 19.76 -0.83 -16.35
C GLY A 157 18.75 0.23 -16.82
N LEU A 158 18.55 1.28 -16.04
CA LEU A 158 17.65 2.38 -16.36
C LEU A 158 18.08 3.11 -17.64
N ASP A 159 19.38 3.42 -17.77
CA ASP A 159 19.94 4.05 -18.97
C ASP A 159 19.67 3.22 -20.23
N LYS A 160 19.89 1.90 -20.16
CA LYS A 160 19.63 0.98 -21.30
C LYS A 160 18.17 0.88 -21.68
N LEU A 161 17.29 1.05 -20.71
CA LEU A 161 15.83 1.03 -20.90
C LEU A 161 15.27 2.40 -21.30
N GLY A 162 16.10 3.45 -21.32
CA GLY A 162 15.72 4.78 -21.74
C GLY A 162 14.92 5.57 -20.68
N PHE A 163 15.11 5.25 -19.41
CA PHE A 163 14.53 6.04 -18.32
C PHE A 163 15.29 7.33 -18.07
N THR A 164 14.55 8.35 -17.66
CA THR A 164 15.05 9.56 -16.99
C THR A 164 14.82 9.42 -15.49
N TYR A 165 15.78 9.84 -14.63
CA TYR A 165 15.66 9.68 -13.16
C TYR A 165 16.56 10.66 -12.39
#